data_414844cd1fa8606a1ef83959ee8190ff
#
_entry.id   414844cd1fa8606a1ef83959ee8190ff
#
_cell.length_a   1.000
_cell.length_b   1.000
_cell.length_c   1.000
_cell.angle_alpha   90.00
_cell.angle_beta   90.00
_cell.angle_gamma   90.00
#
_symmetry.space_group_name_H-M   'P 1'
#
loop_
_entity.id
_entity.type
_entity.pdbx_description
1 polymer ?
#
loop_
_entity_poly.entity_id
_entity_poly.type
_entity_poly.pdbx_seq_one_letter_code
_entity_poly.pdbx_strand_id
1 'polypeptide(L)'
;MALTDEMKRVISKRMMNGIMMLYLFVSAWCIIKGVTSLGQGRVPVMFIFGVLLFFGTCYPRIRFKLDVEKDNITITRATVVDKYKRRGRGRRVFFILQTEMGEQRKMHPLARTYNETNIGDEGIYVKSKHMEIYFFMREFNM
;
A
#
# COMPACT_ATOMS: atom_id res chain seq x y z
N MET A 1 -2.70 -4.99 -20.17
CA MET A 1 -1.25 -5.17 -19.95
C MET A 1 -1.06 -6.28 -18.92
N ALA A 2 -0.23 -7.25 -19.20
CA ALA A 2 0.07 -8.32 -18.23
C ALA A 2 1.29 -7.96 -17.40
N LEU A 3 1.28 -8.29 -16.11
CA LEU A 3 2.45 -8.14 -15.24
C LEU A 3 3.49 -9.22 -15.57
N THR A 4 4.74 -8.79 -15.72
CA THR A 4 5.87 -9.72 -15.76
C THR A 4 6.17 -10.25 -14.36
N ASP A 5 6.86 -11.40 -14.27
CA ASP A 5 7.23 -11.98 -12.96
C ASP A 5 8.14 -11.05 -12.16
N GLU A 6 9.00 -10.27 -12.83
CA GLU A 6 9.82 -9.25 -12.18
C GLU A 6 8.96 -8.12 -11.57
N MET A 7 7.96 -7.66 -12.29
CA MET A 7 7.03 -6.64 -11.78
C MET A 7 6.26 -7.15 -10.56
N LYS A 8 5.78 -8.39 -10.59
CA LYS A 8 5.13 -9.04 -9.45
C LYS A 8 6.06 -9.11 -8.24
N ARG A 9 7.34 -9.42 -8.47
CA ARG A 9 8.35 -9.47 -7.42
C ARG A 9 8.60 -8.10 -6.78
N VAL A 10 8.72 -7.04 -7.57
CA VAL A 10 8.88 -5.66 -7.08
C VAL A 10 7.67 -5.22 -6.25
N ILE A 11 6.47 -5.50 -6.74
CA ILE A 11 5.22 -5.18 -6.04
C ILE A 11 5.15 -5.94 -4.70
N SER A 12 5.42 -7.24 -4.71
CA SER A 12 5.43 -8.07 -3.51
C SER A 12 6.44 -7.58 -2.49
N LYS A 13 7.65 -7.24 -2.92
CA LYS A 13 8.71 -6.69 -2.05
C LYS A 13 8.30 -5.36 -1.42
N ARG A 14 7.62 -4.50 -2.14
CA ARG A 14 7.12 -3.22 -1.62
C ARG A 14 5.99 -3.42 -0.60
N MET A 15 5.12 -4.42 -0.82
CA MET A 15 4.03 -4.74 0.11
C MET A 15 4.53 -5.39 1.40
N MET A 16 5.56 -6.22 1.31
CA MET A 16 6.16 -6.98 2.42
C MET A 16 7.51 -6.39 2.83
N ASN A 17 7.57 -5.08 3.03
CA ASN A 17 8.78 -4.40 3.50
C ASN A 17 9.05 -4.70 5.00
N GLY A 18 10.23 -4.30 5.50
CA GLY A 18 10.64 -4.52 6.89
C GLY A 18 9.68 -3.92 7.93
N ILE A 19 9.07 -2.78 7.62
CA ILE A 19 8.06 -2.14 8.48
C ILE A 19 6.81 -3.02 8.59
N MET A 20 6.37 -3.60 7.48
CA MET A 20 5.24 -4.52 7.45
C MET A 20 5.52 -5.78 8.29
N MET A 21 6.71 -6.34 8.20
CA MET A 21 7.13 -7.48 9.01
C MET A 21 7.14 -7.13 10.49
N LEU A 22 7.58 -5.92 10.86
CA LEU A 22 7.53 -5.43 12.22
C LEU A 22 6.08 -5.34 12.74
N TYR A 23 5.16 -4.79 11.96
CA TYR A 23 3.74 -4.75 12.32
C TYR A 23 3.13 -6.14 12.50
N LEU A 24 3.48 -7.09 11.65
CA LEU A 24 3.06 -8.49 11.80
C LEU A 24 3.57 -9.09 13.11
N PHE A 25 4.83 -8.87 13.44
CA PHE A 25 5.44 -9.38 14.66
C PHE A 25 4.78 -8.77 15.92
N VAL A 26 4.60 -7.45 15.95
CA VAL A 26 3.93 -6.75 17.05
C VAL A 26 2.48 -7.22 17.21
N SER A 27 1.76 -7.37 16.11
CA SER A 27 0.38 -7.87 16.11
C SER A 27 0.29 -9.28 16.68
N ALA A 28 1.15 -10.20 16.22
CA ALA A 28 1.21 -11.56 16.75
C ALA A 28 1.55 -11.59 18.24
N TRP A 29 2.50 -10.79 18.69
CA TRP A 29 2.86 -10.65 20.09
C TRP A 29 1.67 -10.17 20.94
N CYS A 30 0.97 -9.13 20.51
CA CYS A 30 -0.22 -8.60 21.19
C CYS A 30 -1.34 -9.64 21.28
N ILE A 31 -1.57 -10.41 20.23
CA ILE A 31 -2.58 -11.48 20.21
C ILE A 31 -2.20 -12.58 21.20
N ILE A 32 -0.96 -13.05 21.21
CA ILE A 32 -0.48 -14.09 22.13
C ILE A 32 -0.61 -13.61 23.59
N LYS A 33 -0.16 -12.40 23.89
CA LYS A 33 -0.30 -11.82 25.24
C LYS A 33 -1.76 -11.65 25.65
N GLY A 34 -2.62 -11.25 24.73
CA GLY A 34 -4.06 -11.14 24.98
C GLY A 34 -4.72 -12.47 25.29
N VAL A 35 -4.38 -13.53 24.57
CA VAL A 35 -4.89 -14.89 24.82
C VAL A 35 -4.45 -15.40 26.19
N THR A 36 -3.19 -15.21 26.58
CA THR A 36 -2.71 -15.57 27.92
C THR A 36 -3.39 -14.77 29.04
N SER A 37 -3.74 -13.51 28.79
CA SER A 37 -4.46 -12.66 29.76
C SER A 37 -5.93 -13.08 29.95
N LEU A 38 -6.57 -13.65 28.93
CA LEU A 38 -7.93 -14.20 29.03
C LEU A 38 -7.98 -15.35 30.06
N GLY A 39 -6.97 -16.20 30.13
CA GLY A 39 -6.85 -17.25 31.12
C GLY A 39 -6.70 -16.73 32.57
N GLN A 40 -6.39 -15.45 32.75
CA GLN A 40 -6.26 -14.79 34.04
C GLN A 40 -7.47 -13.91 34.44
N GLY A 41 -8.56 -13.98 33.66
CA GLY A 41 -9.77 -13.19 33.91
C GLY A 41 -9.63 -11.69 33.69
N ARG A 42 -8.61 -11.24 32.97
CA ARG A 42 -8.37 -9.82 32.63
C ARG A 42 -9.02 -9.45 31.29
N VAL A 43 -9.38 -8.19 31.15
CA VAL A 43 -9.89 -7.68 29.88
C VAL A 43 -8.79 -7.79 28.80
N PRO A 44 -9.07 -8.43 27.66
CA PRO A 44 -8.08 -8.70 26.63
C PRO A 44 -7.80 -7.48 25.74
N VAL A 45 -7.41 -6.36 26.34
CA VAL A 45 -7.13 -5.11 25.61
C VAL A 45 -6.04 -5.31 24.57
N MET A 46 -4.98 -6.07 24.91
CA MET A 46 -3.90 -6.35 23.98
C MET A 46 -4.35 -7.25 22.84
N PHE A 47 -5.26 -8.17 23.08
CA PHE A 47 -5.82 -9.02 22.02
C PHE A 47 -6.60 -8.17 21.01
N ILE A 48 -7.47 -7.29 21.49
CA ILE A 48 -8.26 -6.38 20.66
C ILE A 48 -7.31 -5.47 19.85
N PHE A 49 -6.32 -4.89 20.50
CA PHE A 49 -5.32 -4.05 19.84
C PHE A 49 -4.55 -4.81 18.74
N GLY A 50 -4.10 -6.03 19.02
CA GLY A 50 -3.39 -6.88 18.06
C GLY A 50 -4.26 -7.24 16.85
N VAL A 51 -5.52 -7.58 17.07
CA VAL A 51 -6.49 -7.89 15.99
C VAL A 51 -6.76 -6.66 15.14
N LEU A 52 -7.01 -5.50 15.76
CA LEU A 52 -7.23 -4.25 15.02
C LEU A 52 -6.00 -3.83 14.21
N LEU A 53 -4.81 -3.96 14.78
CA LEU A 53 -3.56 -3.67 14.09
C LEU A 53 -3.37 -4.60 12.87
N PHE A 54 -3.62 -5.89 13.04
CA PHE A 54 -3.51 -6.87 11.96
C PHE A 54 -4.48 -6.56 10.81
N PHE A 55 -5.77 -6.45 11.11
CA PHE A 55 -6.78 -6.19 10.08
C PHE A 55 -6.68 -4.80 9.47
N GLY A 56 -6.23 -3.79 10.22
CA GLY A 56 -6.08 -2.43 9.72
C GLY A 56 -4.86 -2.20 8.84
N THR A 57 -3.77 -2.89 9.10
CA THR A 57 -2.48 -2.65 8.41
C THR A 57 -1.98 -3.83 7.60
N CYS A 58 -2.01 -5.02 8.16
CA CYS A 58 -1.40 -6.20 7.53
C CYS A 58 -2.32 -6.89 6.53
N TYR A 59 -3.57 -7.10 6.89
CA TYR A 59 -4.53 -7.85 6.07
C TYR A 59 -4.73 -7.27 4.66
N PRO A 60 -4.97 -5.95 4.47
CA PRO A 60 -5.14 -5.39 3.12
C PRO A 60 -3.91 -5.61 2.23
N ARG A 61 -2.72 -5.47 2.78
CA ARG A 61 -1.46 -5.66 2.03
C ARG A 61 -1.23 -7.12 1.64
N ILE A 62 -1.53 -8.06 2.54
CA ILE A 62 -1.44 -9.49 2.26
C ILE A 62 -2.43 -9.88 1.17
N ARG A 63 -3.66 -9.40 1.25
CA ARG A 63 -4.69 -9.65 0.22
C ARG A 63 -4.30 -9.06 -1.13
N PHE A 64 -3.77 -7.85 -1.15
CA PHE A 64 -3.27 -7.24 -2.38
C PHE A 64 -2.14 -8.05 -3.01
N LYS A 65 -1.18 -8.51 -2.20
CA LYS A 65 -0.11 -9.39 -2.69
C LYS A 65 -0.65 -10.67 -3.32
N LEU A 66 -1.62 -11.33 -2.67
CA LEU A 66 -2.26 -12.52 -3.20
C LEU A 66 -3.03 -12.24 -4.50
N ASP A 67 -3.71 -11.11 -4.59
CA ASP A 67 -4.41 -10.70 -5.81
C ASP A 67 -3.42 -10.47 -6.97
N VAL A 68 -2.27 -9.88 -6.70
CA VAL A 68 -1.19 -9.73 -7.69
C VAL A 68 -0.66 -11.08 -8.17
N GLU A 69 -0.42 -12.02 -7.26
CA GLU A 69 0.06 -13.36 -7.59
C GLU A 69 -0.94 -14.17 -8.42
N LYS A 70 -2.24 -13.97 -8.16
CA LYS A 70 -3.34 -14.63 -8.87
C LYS A 70 -3.84 -13.89 -10.12
N ASP A 71 -3.19 -12.80 -10.50
CA ASP A 71 -3.61 -11.91 -11.60
C ASP A 71 -5.04 -11.34 -11.47
N ASN A 72 -5.60 -11.27 -10.25
CA ASN A 72 -6.91 -10.67 -9.95
C ASN A 72 -6.80 -9.16 -9.75
N ILE A 73 -6.14 -8.47 -10.68
CA ILE A 73 -5.87 -7.04 -10.62
C ILE A 73 -6.15 -6.39 -11.96
N THR A 74 -6.50 -5.12 -11.91
CA THR A 74 -6.61 -4.26 -13.09
C THR A 74 -5.35 -3.40 -13.17
N ILE A 75 -4.70 -3.41 -14.33
CA ILE A 75 -3.48 -2.66 -14.59
C ILE A 75 -3.76 -1.62 -15.66
N THR A 76 -3.45 -0.38 -15.35
CA THR A 76 -3.62 0.74 -16.29
C THR A 76 -2.37 1.61 -16.26
N ARG A 77 -1.88 2.00 -17.43
CA ARG A 77 -0.86 3.04 -17.50
C ARG A 77 -1.43 4.36 -17.05
N ALA A 78 -0.66 5.11 -16.32
CA ALA A 78 -1.05 6.43 -15.85
C ALA A 78 0.13 7.39 -15.89
N THR A 79 -0.19 8.66 -16.16
CA THR A 79 0.79 9.75 -16.23
C THR A 79 0.46 10.77 -15.15
N VAL A 80 1.47 11.31 -14.50
CA VAL A 80 1.30 12.42 -13.56
C VAL A 80 1.04 13.69 -14.34
N VAL A 81 -0.18 14.20 -14.26
CA VAL A 81 -0.60 15.42 -14.99
C VAL A 81 -0.52 16.67 -14.14
N ASP A 82 -0.58 16.52 -12.82
CA ASP A 82 -0.43 17.62 -11.88
C ASP A 82 0.07 17.13 -10.52
N LYS A 83 0.72 18.03 -9.79
CA LYS A 83 1.11 17.80 -8.41
C LYS A 83 0.99 19.09 -7.61
N TYR A 84 0.45 19.02 -6.40
CA TYR A 84 0.28 20.17 -5.56
C TYR A 84 0.42 19.86 -4.07
N LYS A 85 0.75 20.90 -3.31
CA LYS A 85 0.79 20.87 -1.85
C LYS A 85 -0.38 21.65 -1.29
N ARG A 86 -1.14 21.03 -0.40
CA ARG A 86 -2.20 21.72 0.33
C ARG A 86 -1.65 22.26 1.63
N ARG A 87 -1.84 23.55 1.87
CA ARG A 87 -1.53 24.19 3.15
C ARG A 87 -2.68 23.91 4.13
N GLY A 88 -2.34 23.56 5.39
CA GLY A 88 -3.30 23.26 6.44
C GLY A 88 -2.60 22.60 7.63
N ARG A 89 -3.36 22.06 8.57
CA ARG A 89 -2.81 21.23 9.65
C ARG A 89 -2.18 19.97 9.05
N GLY A 90 -0.86 19.97 8.89
CA GLY A 90 -0.09 18.95 8.20
C GLY A 90 0.06 19.26 6.70
N ARG A 91 1.30 19.14 6.22
CA ARG A 91 1.61 19.28 4.78
C ARG A 91 1.07 18.05 4.06
N ARG A 92 0.01 18.21 3.30
CA ARG A 92 -0.52 17.17 2.42
C ARG A 92 -0.07 17.43 1.00
N VAL A 93 0.52 16.41 0.40
CA VAL A 93 0.96 16.41 -1.00
C VAL A 93 0.07 15.48 -1.82
N PHE A 94 -0.22 15.87 -3.06
CA PHE A 94 -1.13 15.16 -3.93
C PHE A 94 -0.57 15.06 -5.33
N PHE A 95 -0.82 13.92 -5.98
CA PHE A 95 -0.69 13.76 -7.42
C PHE A 95 -2.06 13.64 -8.06
N ILE A 96 -2.19 14.19 -9.25
CA ILE A 96 -3.30 13.86 -10.14
C ILE A 96 -2.73 12.99 -11.25
N LEU A 97 -3.24 11.77 -11.32
CA LEU A 97 -2.88 10.78 -12.32
C LEU A 97 -3.96 10.73 -13.38
N GLN A 98 -3.57 10.72 -14.63
CA GLN A 98 -4.47 10.47 -15.75
C GLN A 98 -4.16 9.09 -16.32
N THR A 99 -5.17 8.23 -16.35
CA THR A 99 -5.06 6.90 -16.95
C THR A 99 -5.17 6.97 -18.49
N GLU A 100 -4.79 5.90 -19.17
CA GLU A 100 -4.94 5.78 -20.62
C GLU A 100 -6.40 5.95 -21.09
N MET A 101 -7.36 5.63 -20.24
CA MET A 101 -8.79 5.80 -20.50
C MET A 101 -9.30 7.22 -20.25
N GLY A 102 -8.43 8.16 -19.88
CA GLY A 102 -8.80 9.55 -19.58
C GLY A 102 -9.34 9.77 -18.15
N GLU A 103 -9.42 8.74 -17.32
CA GLU A 103 -9.82 8.88 -15.93
C GLU A 103 -8.75 9.60 -15.12
N GLN A 104 -9.15 10.54 -14.30
CA GLN A 104 -8.26 11.20 -13.34
C GLN A 104 -8.41 10.58 -11.96
N ARG A 105 -7.27 10.29 -11.32
CA ARG A 105 -7.20 9.75 -9.98
C ARG A 105 -6.31 10.62 -9.11
N LYS A 106 -6.77 10.89 -7.89
CA LYS A 106 -6.01 11.62 -6.89
C LYS A 106 -5.28 10.63 -5.98
N MET A 107 -4.01 10.86 -5.78
CA MET A 107 -3.15 10.01 -4.97
C MET A 107 -2.37 10.83 -3.93
N HIS A 108 -2.13 10.22 -2.76
CA HIS A 108 -1.36 10.80 -1.67
C HIS A 108 0.01 10.11 -1.59
N PRO A 109 1.08 10.66 -2.20
CA PRO A 109 2.41 10.08 -2.11
C PRO A 109 3.10 10.45 -0.81
N LEU A 110 4.19 9.77 -0.51
CA LEU A 110 5.15 10.20 0.50
C LEU A 110 5.85 11.48 0.04
N ALA A 111 6.28 12.33 0.99
CA ALA A 111 6.95 13.60 0.67
C ALA A 111 8.19 13.41 -0.22
N ARG A 112 8.99 12.37 0.03
CA ARG A 112 10.14 12.02 -0.81
C ARG A 112 9.72 11.73 -2.25
N THR A 113 8.72 10.88 -2.44
CA THR A 113 8.18 10.52 -3.76
C THR A 113 7.66 11.75 -4.49
N TYR A 114 6.98 12.65 -3.79
CA TYR A 114 6.49 13.91 -4.35
C TYR A 114 7.64 14.79 -4.90
N ASN A 115 8.73 14.92 -4.14
CA ASN A 115 9.88 15.75 -4.54
C ASN A 115 10.64 15.13 -5.74
N GLU A 116 10.72 13.82 -5.82
CA GLU A 116 11.42 13.10 -6.88
C GLU A 116 10.62 12.94 -8.17
N THR A 117 9.34 13.30 -8.15
CA THR A 117 8.41 13.10 -9.27
C THR A 117 8.19 14.42 -10.02
N ASN A 118 8.25 14.36 -11.35
CA ASN A 118 7.95 15.46 -12.24
C ASN A 118 6.59 15.26 -12.93
N ILE A 119 5.95 16.37 -13.32
CA ILE A 119 4.77 16.31 -14.18
C ILE A 119 5.17 15.70 -15.53
N GLY A 120 4.39 14.71 -15.99
CA GLY A 120 4.70 13.94 -17.19
C GLY A 120 5.36 12.58 -16.92
N ASP A 121 5.75 12.28 -15.68
CA ASP A 121 6.27 10.97 -15.32
C ASP A 121 5.21 9.88 -15.51
N GLU A 122 5.63 8.80 -16.13
CA GLU A 122 4.77 7.65 -16.41
C GLU A 122 4.90 6.57 -15.34
N GLY A 123 3.84 5.81 -15.16
CA GLY A 123 3.82 4.69 -14.25
C GLY A 123 2.65 3.75 -14.51
N ILE A 124 2.51 2.79 -13.63
CA ILE A 124 1.47 1.77 -13.68
C ILE A 124 0.58 1.93 -12.45
N TYR A 125 -0.71 2.06 -12.70
CA TYR A 125 -1.75 2.05 -11.68
C TYR A 125 -2.29 0.64 -11.54
N VAL A 126 -2.09 0.03 -10.39
CA VAL A 126 -2.52 -1.33 -10.07
C VAL A 126 -3.67 -1.25 -9.08
N LYS A 127 -4.80 -1.78 -9.47
CA LYS A 127 -6.01 -1.81 -8.66
C LYS A 127 -6.44 -3.24 -8.40
N SER A 128 -6.66 -3.57 -7.13
CA SER A 128 -7.35 -4.79 -6.71
C SER A 128 -8.65 -4.45 -5.98
N LYS A 129 -9.42 -5.46 -5.60
CA LYS A 129 -10.62 -5.29 -4.78
C LYS A 129 -10.34 -4.60 -3.44
N HIS A 130 -9.15 -4.78 -2.90
CA HIS A 130 -8.79 -4.35 -1.54
C HIS A 130 -7.91 -3.12 -1.49
N MET A 131 -7.17 -2.82 -2.56
CA MET A 131 -6.16 -1.77 -2.55
C MET A 131 -5.86 -1.22 -3.93
N GLU A 132 -5.43 0.03 -3.98
CA GLU A 132 -5.00 0.72 -5.20
C GLU A 132 -3.60 1.29 -4.97
N ILE A 133 -2.66 1.02 -5.86
CA ILE A 133 -1.29 1.53 -5.76
C ILE A 133 -0.78 1.96 -7.12
N TYR A 134 -0.02 3.05 -7.11
CA TYR A 134 0.70 3.55 -8.26
C TYR A 134 2.19 3.25 -8.12
N PHE A 135 2.78 2.73 -9.19
CA PHE A 135 4.21 2.45 -9.31
C PHE A 135 4.78 3.25 -10.47
N PHE A 136 5.90 3.92 -10.25
CA PHE A 136 6.63 4.56 -11.34
C PHE A 136 7.33 3.53 -12.21
N MET A 137 7.42 3.79 -13.53
CA MET A 137 8.15 2.90 -14.44
C MET A 137 9.60 2.70 -14.00
N ARG A 138 10.23 3.73 -13.43
CA ARG A 138 11.59 3.66 -12.88
C ARG A 138 11.76 2.66 -11.73
N GLU A 139 10.69 2.32 -11.01
CA GLU A 139 10.75 1.35 -9.90
C GLU A 139 10.91 -0.09 -10.40
N PHE A 140 10.53 -0.35 -11.63
CA PHE A 140 10.68 -1.66 -12.26
C PHE A 140 12.03 -1.84 -12.94
N ASN A 141 12.76 -0.79 -13.19
CA ASN A 141 14.15 -0.69 -13.63
C ASN A 141 14.56 -1.77 -14.64
N MET A 142 13.81 -1.82 -15.70
CA MET A 142 14.02 -2.78 -16.78
C MET A 142 14.69 -2.11 -17.95
#